data_c2199245f220ea05ab5db8c74ec5dd84
#
_entry.id   c2199245f220ea05ab5db8c74ec5dd84
#
_cell.length_a   1.000
_cell.length_b   1.000
_cell.length_c   1.000
_cell.angle_alpha   90.00
_cell.angle_beta   90.00
_cell.angle_gamma   90.00
#
_symmetry.space_group_name_H-M   'P 1'
#
loop_
_entity.id
_entity.type
_entity.pdbx_description
1 polymer ?
#
loop_
_entity_poly.entity_id
_entity_poly.type
_entity_poly.pdbx_seq_one_letter_code
_entity_poly.pdbx_strand_id
1 'polypeptide(L)'
;MGVSPLASRFRMSLRVLTGIKPTGVPHLGNYVGAIRPAVAAASAAGTESFFFLADYHALISTQDPLRVQRSTLEIAASWIACGLDPDTVAFYRQSDVPETTELTWLLTCVAGKGLLNRAHAYKAAVDRNRAEGVDDDAGVTAGLYMYPVLMAADILLFNAHRVPVGRDQVQHIEMARDFAQRFNHIYGEHFTLPEALVEEQVATLPGLDGRKMSKSYDNVIPLFAPRDELRRLVFSIVTDSRAPGEPKETAGSALFQLYQAFADRDEAEAMRAAFAGGIAWGEAKARLFERIDAELAPLRERYQALVADPAGLERLLRRGGERLRDEQARPFLARLRDAVGLRDLSLATRVEAGVADASKPALPVFKQYREADGRFHFKLVDGDRLLLQGDGFASPRDAGRIVGLLKSGAAAPRVDANRRMWLDDAAVGAVAEGVDVDDVLGALERFAGEGG
;
A
#
# COMPACT_ATOMS: atom_id res chain seq x y z
N MET A 1 -33.52 -7.79 -41.34
CA MET A 1 -32.09 -7.61 -41.07
C MET A 1 -31.94 -7.15 -39.64
N GLY A 2 -31.74 -8.13 -38.74
CA GLY A 2 -31.61 -7.86 -37.31
C GLY A 2 -30.14 -7.60 -36.99
N VAL A 3 -29.86 -6.43 -36.45
CA VAL A 3 -28.53 -6.11 -35.87
C VAL A 3 -28.42 -6.72 -34.47
N SER A 4 -27.50 -7.63 -34.33
CA SER A 4 -27.17 -8.31 -33.07
C SER A 4 -26.69 -7.32 -31.99
N PRO A 5 -27.24 -7.30 -30.77
CA PRO A 5 -26.75 -6.49 -29.69
C PRO A 5 -25.78 -7.31 -28.83
N LEU A 6 -24.57 -7.61 -29.31
CA LEU A 6 -23.52 -8.29 -28.54
C LEU A 6 -22.17 -7.61 -28.74
N ALA A 7 -22.07 -6.40 -28.19
CA ALA A 7 -20.78 -5.79 -27.85
C ALA A 7 -20.99 -4.89 -26.61
N SER A 8 -21.44 -5.48 -25.49
CA SER A 8 -21.23 -4.92 -24.17
C SER A 8 -19.73 -4.97 -23.93
N ARG A 9 -19.03 -3.88 -24.26
CA ARG A 9 -17.66 -3.63 -23.85
C ARG A 9 -17.60 -3.84 -22.33
N PHE A 10 -16.93 -4.85 -21.88
CA PHE A 10 -16.40 -4.94 -20.52
C PHE A 10 -15.50 -3.71 -20.33
N ARG A 11 -16.06 -2.60 -19.89
CA ARG A 11 -15.28 -1.52 -19.31
C ARG A 11 -14.78 -2.08 -17.98
N MET A 12 -13.51 -2.45 -17.93
CA MET A 12 -12.86 -2.78 -16.65
C MET A 12 -13.04 -1.56 -15.75
N SER A 13 -13.81 -1.69 -14.67
CA SER A 13 -13.94 -0.62 -13.68
C SER A 13 -12.61 -0.40 -13.00
N LEU A 14 -12.23 0.85 -12.82
CA LEU A 14 -11.02 1.21 -12.08
C LEU A 14 -11.25 0.92 -10.60
N ARG A 15 -10.47 0.02 -10.01
CA ARG A 15 -10.55 -0.33 -8.60
C ARG A 15 -9.67 0.59 -7.77
N VAL A 16 -10.27 1.26 -6.79
CA VAL A 16 -9.58 2.18 -5.88
C VAL A 16 -9.78 1.71 -4.45
N LEU A 17 -8.69 1.47 -3.72
CA LEU A 17 -8.73 0.98 -2.34
C LEU A 17 -8.21 2.05 -1.38
N THR A 18 -8.99 2.38 -0.36
CA THR A 18 -8.64 3.33 0.69
C THR A 18 -8.65 2.65 2.06
N GLY A 19 -7.49 2.56 2.69
CA GLY A 19 -7.35 2.06 4.07
C GLY A 19 -7.50 3.18 5.09
N ILE A 20 -8.32 2.94 6.11
CA ILE A 20 -8.64 3.91 7.16
C ILE A 20 -8.19 3.34 8.51
N LYS A 21 -7.09 3.87 9.05
CA LYS A 21 -6.65 3.43 10.38
C LYS A 21 -7.57 3.98 11.47
N PRO A 22 -8.15 3.14 12.35
CA PRO A 22 -9.02 3.60 13.42
C PRO A 22 -8.21 4.26 14.55
N THR A 23 -8.10 5.59 14.50
CA THR A 23 -7.32 6.41 15.45
C THR A 23 -8.19 7.32 16.32
N GLY A 24 -9.50 7.04 16.41
CA GLY A 24 -10.50 7.84 17.11
C GLY A 24 -11.04 9.01 16.28
N VAL A 25 -11.90 9.83 16.90
CA VAL A 25 -12.62 10.91 16.20
C VAL A 25 -11.70 11.78 15.36
N PRO A 26 -12.01 12.00 14.06
CA PRO A 26 -11.27 12.89 13.18
C PRO A 26 -11.37 14.36 13.64
N HIS A 27 -10.41 15.18 13.16
CA HIS A 27 -10.46 16.64 13.28
C HIS A 27 -10.71 17.30 11.92
N LEU A 28 -10.94 18.63 11.89
CA LEU A 28 -11.23 19.37 10.66
C LEU A 28 -10.16 19.15 9.56
N GLY A 29 -8.88 19.03 9.94
CA GLY A 29 -7.80 18.76 8.99
C GLY A 29 -7.95 17.39 8.31
N ASN A 30 -8.41 16.35 9.03
CA ASN A 30 -8.71 15.05 8.42
C ASN A 30 -9.93 15.13 7.49
N TYR A 31 -10.95 15.88 7.88
CA TYR A 31 -12.16 16.06 7.07
C TYR A 31 -11.85 16.72 5.74
N VAL A 32 -11.23 17.90 5.77
CA VAL A 32 -10.94 18.68 4.55
C VAL A 32 -9.86 18.02 3.71
N GLY A 33 -8.81 17.49 4.37
CA GLY A 33 -7.66 16.95 3.66
C GLY A 33 -7.80 15.52 3.14
N ALA A 34 -8.71 14.72 3.71
CA ALA A 34 -8.83 13.30 3.35
C ALA A 34 -10.27 12.83 3.17
N ILE A 35 -11.15 13.00 4.18
CA ILE A 35 -12.47 12.38 4.16
C ILE A 35 -13.34 12.96 3.05
N ARG A 36 -13.49 14.30 3.00
CA ARG A 36 -14.34 14.99 2.01
C ARG A 36 -13.90 14.71 0.56
N PRO A 37 -12.61 14.81 0.19
CA PRO A 37 -12.15 14.44 -1.16
C PRO A 37 -12.39 12.97 -1.50
N ALA A 38 -12.11 12.05 -0.56
CA ALA A 38 -12.27 10.63 -0.78
C ALA A 38 -13.75 10.23 -0.96
N VAL A 39 -14.66 10.81 -0.17
CA VAL A 39 -16.12 10.62 -0.32
C VAL A 39 -16.60 11.16 -1.67
N ALA A 40 -16.13 12.33 -2.09
CA ALA A 40 -16.48 12.90 -3.40
C ALA A 40 -15.97 12.02 -4.56
N ALA A 41 -14.76 11.46 -4.44
CA ALA A 41 -14.18 10.56 -5.44
C ALA A 41 -14.84 9.17 -5.46
N ALA A 42 -15.40 8.71 -4.34
CA ALA A 42 -15.98 7.38 -4.19
C ALA A 42 -17.12 7.09 -5.19
N SER A 43 -17.90 8.12 -5.54
CA SER A 43 -19.05 8.04 -6.45
C SER A 43 -18.68 8.30 -7.92
N ALA A 44 -17.39 8.36 -8.28
CA ALA A 44 -16.97 8.63 -9.66
C ALA A 44 -17.39 7.51 -10.61
N ALA A 45 -17.98 7.87 -11.73
CA ALA A 45 -18.47 6.92 -12.73
C ALA A 45 -17.32 6.04 -13.28
N GLY A 46 -17.52 4.73 -13.33
CA GLY A 46 -16.53 3.76 -13.80
C GLY A 46 -15.47 3.37 -12.77
N THR A 47 -15.66 3.77 -11.51
CA THR A 47 -14.79 3.39 -10.39
C THR A 47 -15.52 2.42 -9.46
N GLU A 48 -14.85 1.36 -9.05
CA GLU A 48 -15.24 0.46 -7.97
C GLU A 48 -14.41 0.83 -6.73
N SER A 49 -15.05 1.42 -5.73
CA SER A 49 -14.37 1.99 -4.57
C SER A 49 -14.49 1.07 -3.35
N PHE A 50 -13.36 0.80 -2.72
CA PHE A 50 -13.22 -0.01 -1.51
C PHE A 50 -12.69 0.85 -0.39
N PHE A 51 -13.39 0.85 0.75
CA PHE A 51 -12.98 1.53 1.96
C PHE A 51 -12.96 0.53 3.10
N PHE A 52 -11.83 0.38 3.77
CA PHE A 52 -11.74 -0.54 4.88
C PHE A 52 -11.16 0.10 6.14
N LEU A 53 -11.69 -0.33 7.27
CA LEU A 53 -11.17 0.02 8.58
C LEU A 53 -10.03 -0.93 8.92
N ALA A 54 -8.81 -0.42 8.98
CA ALA A 54 -7.57 -1.18 9.15
C ALA A 54 -7.35 -1.56 10.63
N ASP A 55 -8.25 -2.36 11.19
CA ASP A 55 -8.25 -2.73 12.61
C ASP A 55 -7.12 -3.71 12.96
N TYR A 56 -6.71 -4.64 12.08
CA TYR A 56 -5.48 -5.43 12.29
C TYR A 56 -4.24 -4.54 12.33
N HIS A 57 -4.13 -3.54 11.47
CA HIS A 57 -3.03 -2.57 11.51
C HIS A 57 -3.05 -1.73 12.81
N ALA A 58 -4.20 -1.51 13.42
CA ALA A 58 -4.30 -0.80 14.68
C ALA A 58 -3.63 -1.56 15.83
N LEU A 59 -3.65 -2.91 15.81
CA LEU A 59 -3.06 -3.76 16.84
C LEU A 59 -1.54 -3.60 16.96
N ILE A 60 -0.86 -3.11 15.93
CA ILE A 60 0.59 -2.86 15.95
C ILE A 60 0.95 -1.80 17.02
N SER A 61 0.07 -0.83 17.22
CA SER A 61 0.33 0.31 18.11
C SER A 61 -0.66 0.44 19.28
N THR A 62 -1.71 -0.36 19.31
CA THR A 62 -2.79 -0.26 20.31
C THR A 62 -3.14 -1.64 20.82
N GLN A 63 -2.83 -1.91 22.09
CA GLN A 63 -3.11 -3.18 22.77
C GLN A 63 -4.30 -3.11 23.73
N ASP A 64 -4.98 -1.98 23.81
CA ASP A 64 -6.21 -1.80 24.58
C ASP A 64 -7.45 -2.18 23.73
N PRO A 65 -8.15 -3.29 24.05
CA PRO A 65 -9.28 -3.77 23.28
C PRO A 65 -10.44 -2.77 23.21
N LEU A 66 -10.71 -2.06 24.31
CA LEU A 66 -11.79 -1.08 24.36
C LEU A 66 -11.50 0.12 23.49
N ARG A 67 -10.24 0.55 23.46
CA ARG A 67 -9.80 1.63 22.60
C ARG A 67 -9.88 1.25 21.12
N VAL A 68 -9.48 0.04 20.74
CA VAL A 68 -9.61 -0.46 19.36
C VAL A 68 -11.07 -0.48 18.93
N GLN A 69 -11.95 -1.08 19.76
CA GLN A 69 -13.38 -1.17 19.49
C GLN A 69 -14.02 0.21 19.34
N ARG A 70 -13.77 1.11 20.30
CA ARG A 70 -14.33 2.46 20.29
C ARG A 70 -13.84 3.27 19.09
N SER A 71 -12.54 3.22 18.79
CA SER A 71 -11.98 3.94 17.64
C SER A 71 -12.54 3.43 16.32
N THR A 72 -12.79 2.13 16.19
CA THR A 72 -13.39 1.53 15.01
C THR A 72 -14.83 2.03 14.81
N LEU A 73 -15.63 2.04 15.89
CA LEU A 73 -16.99 2.59 15.88
C LEU A 73 -16.99 4.08 15.45
N GLU A 74 -16.17 4.89 16.13
CA GLU A 74 -16.10 6.34 15.89
C GLU A 74 -15.68 6.67 14.45
N ILE A 75 -14.69 5.97 13.91
CA ILE A 75 -14.22 6.18 12.54
C ILE A 75 -15.26 5.71 11.53
N ALA A 76 -15.89 4.54 11.71
CA ALA A 76 -16.94 4.07 10.83
C ALA A 76 -18.11 5.07 10.76
N ALA A 77 -18.60 5.49 11.94
CA ALA A 77 -19.65 6.51 12.04
C ALA A 77 -19.24 7.84 11.36
N SER A 78 -17.96 8.23 11.51
CA SER A 78 -17.45 9.47 10.92
C SER A 78 -17.52 9.47 9.39
N TRP A 79 -17.07 8.41 8.74
CA TRP A 79 -17.06 8.32 7.29
C TRP A 79 -18.46 8.30 6.70
N ILE A 80 -19.38 7.52 7.31
CA ILE A 80 -20.78 7.48 6.89
C ILE A 80 -21.47 8.83 7.13
N ALA A 81 -21.24 9.46 8.28
CA ALA A 81 -21.79 10.78 8.56
C ALA A 81 -21.32 11.84 7.55
N CYS A 82 -20.07 11.75 7.10
CA CYS A 82 -19.50 12.63 6.07
C CYS A 82 -19.97 12.31 4.65
N GLY A 83 -20.84 11.32 4.44
CA GLY A 83 -21.49 11.05 3.17
C GLY A 83 -20.96 9.82 2.43
N LEU A 84 -20.08 8.99 3.03
CA LEU A 84 -19.77 7.69 2.46
C LEU A 84 -21.04 6.83 2.46
N ASP A 85 -21.45 6.36 1.29
CA ASP A 85 -22.64 5.53 1.11
C ASP A 85 -22.26 4.05 0.98
N PRO A 86 -22.49 3.24 2.03
CA PRO A 86 -22.13 1.81 2.01
C PRO A 86 -22.93 0.95 1.02
N ASP A 87 -23.99 1.48 0.44
CA ASP A 87 -24.76 0.78 -0.60
C ASP A 87 -24.12 0.96 -1.98
N THR A 88 -23.35 2.02 -2.19
CA THR A 88 -22.67 2.33 -3.45
C THR A 88 -21.20 1.94 -3.47
N VAL A 89 -20.54 1.86 -2.31
CA VAL A 89 -19.14 1.46 -2.16
C VAL A 89 -19.00 0.20 -1.31
N ALA A 90 -17.87 -0.46 -1.40
CA ALA A 90 -17.52 -1.53 -0.47
C ALA A 90 -16.96 -0.89 0.82
N PHE A 91 -17.71 -0.95 1.92
CA PHE A 91 -17.28 -0.45 3.22
C PHE A 91 -17.29 -1.55 4.27
N TYR A 92 -16.13 -1.87 4.87
CA TYR A 92 -15.97 -3.04 5.73
C TYR A 92 -14.83 -2.86 6.75
N ARG A 93 -14.75 -3.75 7.76
CA ARG A 93 -13.55 -3.90 8.59
C ARG A 93 -12.60 -4.90 7.96
N GLN A 94 -11.32 -4.66 8.08
CA GLN A 94 -10.28 -5.59 7.63
C GLN A 94 -10.46 -6.98 8.26
N SER A 95 -10.78 -7.05 9.55
CA SER A 95 -11.04 -8.30 10.27
C SER A 95 -12.31 -9.04 9.83
N ASP A 96 -13.25 -8.40 9.14
CA ASP A 96 -14.41 -9.05 8.55
C ASP A 96 -14.05 -9.85 7.27
N VAL A 97 -12.82 -9.67 6.75
CA VAL A 97 -12.29 -10.37 5.57
C VAL A 97 -11.01 -11.15 5.97
N PRO A 98 -11.13 -12.26 6.72
CA PRO A 98 -9.97 -13.01 7.22
C PRO A 98 -9.09 -13.60 6.11
N GLU A 99 -9.57 -13.70 4.88
CA GLU A 99 -8.82 -14.09 3.69
C GLU A 99 -7.57 -13.21 3.47
N THR A 100 -7.59 -11.96 3.95
CA THR A 100 -6.43 -11.05 3.95
C THR A 100 -5.25 -11.65 4.74
N THR A 101 -5.50 -12.31 5.87
CA THR A 101 -4.43 -12.90 6.69
C THR A 101 -3.82 -14.14 6.03
N GLU A 102 -4.61 -14.94 5.34
CA GLU A 102 -4.08 -16.06 4.56
C GLU A 102 -3.25 -15.57 3.37
N LEU A 103 -3.73 -14.55 2.64
CA LEU A 103 -2.94 -13.94 1.57
C LEU A 103 -1.65 -13.32 2.12
N THR A 104 -1.69 -12.71 3.30
CA THR A 104 -0.47 -12.21 3.96
C THR A 104 0.56 -13.32 4.13
N TRP A 105 0.14 -14.53 4.52
CA TRP A 105 1.04 -15.67 4.62
C TRP A 105 1.64 -16.07 3.27
N LEU A 106 0.82 -16.19 2.23
CA LEU A 106 1.28 -16.53 0.89
C LEU A 106 2.31 -15.50 0.36
N LEU A 107 2.04 -14.22 0.58
CA LEU A 107 2.97 -13.14 0.20
C LEU A 107 4.24 -13.14 1.06
N THR A 108 4.15 -13.47 2.36
CA THR A 108 5.30 -13.61 3.26
C THR A 108 6.30 -14.65 2.72
N CYS A 109 5.81 -15.75 2.15
CA CYS A 109 6.66 -16.82 1.60
C CYS A 109 7.48 -16.37 0.37
N VAL A 110 7.06 -15.31 -0.31
CA VAL A 110 7.79 -14.73 -1.46
C VAL A 110 8.46 -13.41 -1.12
N ALA A 111 8.15 -12.79 0.03
CA ALA A 111 8.71 -11.52 0.44
C ALA A 111 10.19 -11.67 0.85
N GLY A 112 11.08 -10.90 0.20
CA GLY A 112 12.50 -10.89 0.55
C GLY A 112 12.75 -10.14 1.88
N LYS A 113 13.43 -10.79 2.85
CA LYS A 113 13.79 -10.14 4.14
C LYS A 113 14.53 -8.81 3.94
N GLY A 114 15.43 -8.73 2.93
CA GLY A 114 16.17 -7.51 2.62
C GLY A 114 15.27 -6.33 2.19
N LEU A 115 14.11 -6.61 1.59
CA LEU A 115 13.12 -5.58 1.27
C LEU A 115 12.42 -5.10 2.54
N LEU A 116 11.99 -6.02 3.41
CA LEU A 116 11.37 -5.70 4.69
C LEU A 116 12.29 -4.89 5.62
N ASN A 117 13.60 -5.20 5.64
CA ASN A 117 14.58 -4.43 6.41
C ASN A 117 14.67 -2.95 5.99
N ARG A 118 14.23 -2.60 4.78
CA ARG A 118 14.22 -1.22 4.27
C ARG A 118 12.90 -0.48 4.50
N ALA A 119 11.89 -1.16 5.06
CA ALA A 119 10.61 -0.53 5.40
C ALA A 119 10.81 0.62 6.39
N HIS A 120 10.19 1.77 6.12
CA HIS A 120 10.44 3.01 6.86
C HIS A 120 10.24 2.84 8.38
N ALA A 121 9.16 2.18 8.81
CA ALA A 121 8.86 2.04 10.24
C ALA A 121 9.88 1.15 10.97
N TYR A 122 10.30 0.04 10.35
CA TYR A 122 11.34 -0.82 10.91
C TYR A 122 12.67 -0.08 10.97
N LYS A 123 13.06 0.57 9.87
CA LYS A 123 14.29 1.37 9.83
C LYS A 123 14.29 2.48 10.88
N ALA A 124 13.19 3.20 11.05
CA ALA A 124 13.06 4.24 12.07
C ALA A 124 13.15 3.68 13.50
N ALA A 125 12.67 2.45 13.75
CA ALA A 125 12.84 1.78 15.03
C ALA A 125 14.32 1.42 15.29
N VAL A 126 14.98 0.82 14.30
CA VAL A 126 16.42 0.49 14.37
C VAL A 126 17.27 1.75 14.59
N ASP A 127 17.03 2.82 13.83
CA ASP A 127 17.79 4.06 13.95
C ASP A 127 17.63 4.68 15.37
N ARG A 128 16.44 4.63 15.94
CA ARG A 128 16.18 5.07 17.32
C ARG A 128 16.90 4.19 18.34
N ASN A 129 16.78 2.86 18.22
CA ASN A 129 17.42 1.91 19.12
C ASN A 129 18.94 2.08 19.12
N ARG A 130 19.55 2.31 17.96
CA ARG A 130 20.98 2.62 17.83
C ARG A 130 21.36 3.93 18.53
N ALA A 131 20.51 4.96 18.39
CA ALA A 131 20.72 6.24 19.07
C ALA A 131 20.63 6.11 20.60
N GLU A 132 19.82 5.16 21.09
CA GLU A 132 19.65 4.84 22.51
C GLU A 132 20.70 3.82 23.02
N GLY A 133 21.54 3.25 22.14
CA GLY A 133 22.58 2.29 22.50
C GLY A 133 22.06 0.91 22.89
N VAL A 134 20.84 0.53 22.42
CA VAL A 134 20.22 -0.77 22.66
C VAL A 134 20.30 -1.64 21.40
N ASP A 135 19.89 -2.92 21.50
CA ASP A 135 19.84 -3.84 20.37
C ASP A 135 18.94 -3.28 19.24
N ASP A 136 19.34 -3.49 17.98
CA ASP A 136 18.62 -2.99 16.81
C ASP A 136 17.14 -3.35 16.82
N ASP A 137 16.79 -4.55 17.30
CA ASP A 137 15.43 -5.08 17.34
C ASP A 137 14.73 -4.89 18.72
N ALA A 138 15.34 -4.14 19.65
CA ALA A 138 14.74 -3.90 20.97
C ALA A 138 13.34 -3.28 20.84
N GLY A 139 12.33 -3.96 21.41
CA GLY A 139 10.93 -3.52 21.36
C GLY A 139 10.25 -3.60 19.99
N VAL A 140 10.91 -4.12 18.96
CA VAL A 140 10.31 -4.32 17.64
C VAL A 140 9.49 -5.60 17.66
N THR A 141 8.18 -5.49 17.42
CA THR A 141 7.30 -6.65 17.29
C THR A 141 7.34 -7.21 15.87
N ALA A 142 7.06 -8.52 15.72
CA ALA A 142 6.88 -9.12 14.40
C ALA A 142 5.79 -8.39 13.58
N GLY A 143 4.74 -7.90 14.22
CA GLY A 143 3.69 -7.10 13.57
C GLY A 143 4.23 -5.81 12.96
N LEU A 144 5.11 -5.08 13.67
CA LEU A 144 5.76 -3.87 13.12
C LEU A 144 6.67 -4.20 11.94
N TYR A 145 7.34 -5.34 11.96
CA TYR A 145 8.21 -5.78 10.87
C TYR A 145 7.43 -6.25 9.64
N MET A 146 6.31 -6.94 9.85
CA MET A 146 5.55 -7.63 8.81
C MET A 146 4.37 -6.83 8.24
N TYR A 147 3.97 -5.70 8.86
CA TYR A 147 2.79 -4.97 8.39
C TYR A 147 2.84 -4.52 6.91
N PRO A 148 3.99 -4.29 6.27
CA PRO A 148 4.00 -3.99 4.84
C PRO A 148 3.46 -5.14 3.98
N VAL A 149 3.61 -6.39 4.43
CA VAL A 149 3.05 -7.57 3.75
C VAL A 149 1.54 -7.65 3.96
N LEU A 150 1.06 -7.35 5.18
CA LEU A 150 -0.38 -7.25 5.45
C LEU A 150 -1.03 -6.14 4.60
N MET A 151 -0.41 -4.97 4.49
CA MET A 151 -0.90 -3.88 3.64
C MET A 151 -0.90 -4.28 2.16
N ALA A 152 0.11 -5.00 1.71
CA ALA A 152 0.12 -5.55 0.35
C ALA A 152 -1.03 -6.54 0.14
N ALA A 153 -1.34 -7.39 1.13
CA ALA A 153 -2.46 -8.31 1.05
C ALA A 153 -3.81 -7.58 0.97
N ASP A 154 -4.02 -6.49 1.73
CA ASP A 154 -5.22 -5.66 1.63
C ASP A 154 -5.45 -5.16 0.19
N ILE A 155 -4.37 -4.70 -0.45
CA ILE A 155 -4.41 -4.13 -1.80
C ILE A 155 -4.60 -5.21 -2.87
N LEU A 156 -3.84 -6.30 -2.76
CA LEU A 156 -3.76 -7.34 -3.78
C LEU A 156 -4.93 -8.31 -3.75
N LEU A 157 -5.59 -8.49 -2.60
CA LEU A 157 -6.76 -9.36 -2.46
C LEU A 157 -7.91 -8.92 -3.40
N PHE A 158 -8.03 -7.63 -3.63
CA PHE A 158 -9.05 -7.05 -4.51
C PHE A 158 -8.50 -6.58 -5.87
N ASN A 159 -7.22 -6.85 -6.14
CA ASN A 159 -6.54 -6.36 -7.35
C ASN A 159 -6.78 -4.86 -7.57
N ALA A 160 -6.57 -4.05 -6.53
CA ALA A 160 -6.74 -2.61 -6.61
C ALA A 160 -5.74 -2.00 -7.60
N HIS A 161 -6.23 -1.17 -8.51
CA HIS A 161 -5.42 -0.49 -9.50
C HIS A 161 -4.74 0.74 -8.91
N ARG A 162 -5.46 1.47 -8.04
CA ARG A 162 -4.99 2.70 -7.41
C ARG A 162 -5.25 2.71 -5.91
N VAL A 163 -4.28 3.26 -5.20
CA VAL A 163 -4.34 3.40 -3.74
C VAL A 163 -4.01 4.85 -3.38
N PRO A 164 -5.02 5.68 -3.00
CA PRO A 164 -4.78 7.02 -2.50
C PRO A 164 -3.97 6.97 -1.20
N VAL A 165 -2.80 7.60 -1.21
CA VAL A 165 -1.89 7.59 -0.06
C VAL A 165 -1.14 8.90 0.10
N GLY A 166 -0.75 9.22 1.34
CA GLY A 166 0.25 10.25 1.60
C GLY A 166 1.63 9.85 1.08
N ARG A 167 2.51 10.83 0.87
CA ARG A 167 3.88 10.59 0.35
C ARG A 167 4.70 9.61 1.21
N ASP A 168 4.47 9.59 2.50
CA ASP A 168 5.10 8.68 3.47
C ASP A 168 4.71 7.20 3.26
N GLN A 169 3.60 6.93 2.56
CA GLN A 169 3.10 5.58 2.30
C GLN A 169 3.47 5.04 0.91
N VAL A 170 4.05 5.86 0.02
CA VAL A 170 4.42 5.43 -1.35
C VAL A 170 5.32 4.20 -1.34
N GLN A 171 6.28 4.13 -0.42
CA GLN A 171 7.16 2.97 -0.28
C GLN A 171 6.39 1.66 -0.07
N HIS A 172 5.29 1.68 0.68
CA HIS A 172 4.50 0.47 0.92
C HIS A 172 3.78 -0.01 -0.35
N ILE A 173 3.35 0.93 -1.21
CA ILE A 173 2.77 0.57 -2.51
C ILE A 173 3.83 -0.04 -3.43
N GLU A 174 5.05 0.52 -3.45
CA GLU A 174 6.16 -0.09 -4.19
C GLU A 174 6.52 -1.48 -3.66
N MET A 175 6.51 -1.68 -2.34
CA MET A 175 6.71 -3.01 -1.75
C MET A 175 5.59 -3.98 -2.15
N ALA A 176 4.33 -3.54 -2.20
CA ALA A 176 3.21 -4.37 -2.66
C ALA A 176 3.39 -4.78 -4.13
N ARG A 177 3.90 -3.88 -4.99
CA ARG A 177 4.27 -4.17 -6.37
C ARG A 177 5.36 -5.24 -6.46
N ASP A 178 6.42 -5.08 -5.66
CA ASP A 178 7.53 -6.04 -5.62
C ASP A 178 7.05 -7.45 -5.21
N PHE A 179 6.17 -7.54 -4.20
CA PHE A 179 5.61 -8.83 -3.78
C PHE A 179 4.71 -9.42 -4.87
N ALA A 180 3.87 -8.61 -5.51
CA ALA A 180 2.99 -9.03 -6.61
C ALA A 180 3.80 -9.53 -7.81
N GLN A 181 4.83 -8.79 -8.25
CA GLN A 181 5.70 -9.19 -9.35
C GLN A 181 6.42 -10.51 -9.07
N ARG A 182 6.94 -10.65 -7.85
CA ARG A 182 7.63 -11.89 -7.47
C ARG A 182 6.67 -13.07 -7.40
N PHE A 183 5.47 -12.89 -6.89
CA PHE A 183 4.45 -13.94 -6.88
C PHE A 183 4.04 -14.33 -8.31
N ASN A 184 3.74 -13.33 -9.16
CA ASN A 184 3.38 -13.54 -10.55
C ASN A 184 4.50 -14.26 -11.33
N HIS A 185 5.76 -13.90 -11.08
CA HIS A 185 6.90 -14.58 -11.72
C HIS A 185 7.01 -16.07 -11.34
N ILE A 186 6.67 -16.44 -10.10
CA ILE A 186 6.81 -17.82 -9.61
C ILE A 186 5.60 -18.68 -9.99
N TYR A 187 4.39 -18.12 -9.87
CA TYR A 187 3.15 -18.88 -9.90
C TYR A 187 2.23 -18.52 -11.08
N GLY A 188 2.63 -17.59 -11.96
CA GLY A 188 1.81 -17.07 -13.05
C GLY A 188 1.08 -15.78 -12.69
N GLU A 189 0.52 -15.10 -13.71
CA GLU A 189 -0.14 -13.80 -13.57
C GLU A 189 -1.45 -13.90 -12.78
N HIS A 190 -1.42 -13.42 -11.55
CA HIS A 190 -2.57 -13.39 -10.63
C HIS A 190 -2.87 -11.98 -10.14
N PHE A 191 -1.85 -11.17 -9.89
CA PHE A 191 -1.99 -9.86 -9.29
C PHE A 191 -1.81 -8.74 -10.30
N THR A 192 -2.73 -7.77 -10.25
CA THR A 192 -2.55 -6.45 -10.86
C THR A 192 -1.57 -5.64 -10.03
N LEU A 193 -0.64 -4.93 -10.67
CA LEU A 193 0.33 -4.09 -9.97
C LEU A 193 -0.31 -2.77 -9.57
N PRO A 194 -0.45 -2.46 -8.27
CA PRO A 194 -1.10 -1.24 -7.81
C PRO A 194 -0.26 0.01 -8.09
N GLU A 195 -0.92 1.15 -8.25
CA GLU A 195 -0.28 2.46 -8.37
C GLU A 195 -0.64 3.33 -7.16
N ALA A 196 0.36 4.03 -6.60
CA ALA A 196 0.11 5.05 -5.59
C ALA A 196 -0.53 6.27 -6.24
N LEU A 197 -1.68 6.69 -5.74
CA LEU A 197 -2.27 7.98 -6.07
C LEU A 197 -1.89 8.98 -4.98
N VAL A 198 -0.83 9.75 -5.23
CA VAL A 198 -0.37 10.77 -4.29
C VAL A 198 -1.17 12.04 -4.52
N GLU A 199 -1.99 12.42 -3.55
CA GLU A 199 -2.65 13.72 -3.57
C GLU A 199 -1.62 14.81 -3.25
N GLU A 200 -1.17 15.55 -4.27
CA GLU A 200 -0.15 16.60 -4.13
C GLU A 200 -0.59 17.76 -3.23
N GLN A 201 -1.88 17.96 -3.08
CA GLN A 201 -2.48 19.01 -2.27
C GLN A 201 -3.44 18.44 -1.22
N VAL A 202 -2.95 17.62 -0.29
CA VAL A 202 -3.70 17.47 0.96
C VAL A 202 -3.67 18.82 1.66
N ALA A 203 -4.80 19.53 1.64
CA ALA A 203 -4.92 20.80 2.34
C ALA A 203 -4.58 20.58 3.83
N THR A 204 -3.38 20.97 4.22
CA THR A 204 -2.99 20.93 5.63
C THR A 204 -3.60 22.16 6.30
N LEU A 205 -4.63 21.94 7.11
CA LEU A 205 -5.23 23.03 7.86
C LEU A 205 -4.36 23.42 9.07
N PRO A 206 -4.29 24.71 9.40
CA PRO A 206 -3.72 25.17 10.65
C PRO A 206 -4.60 24.77 11.84
N GLY A 207 -3.97 24.45 12.96
CA GLY A 207 -4.63 24.26 14.24
C GLY A 207 -4.86 25.57 14.98
N LEU A 208 -5.28 25.46 16.25
CA LEU A 208 -5.60 26.61 17.12
C LEU A 208 -4.42 27.57 17.31
N ASP A 209 -3.19 27.06 17.24
CA ASP A 209 -1.92 27.78 17.43
C ASP A 209 -1.26 28.23 16.10
N GLY A 210 -1.92 28.03 14.97
CA GLY A 210 -1.41 28.36 13.64
C GLY A 210 -0.46 27.34 13.02
N ARG A 211 0.07 26.38 13.79
CA ARG A 211 0.84 25.24 13.24
C ARG A 211 -0.11 24.24 12.57
N LYS A 212 0.42 23.28 11.82
CA LYS A 212 -0.37 22.19 11.25
C LYS A 212 -1.26 21.55 12.34
N MET A 213 -2.56 21.40 12.04
CA MET A 213 -3.51 20.73 12.93
C MET A 213 -3.13 19.26 13.15
N SER A 214 -2.84 18.90 14.40
CA SER A 214 -2.42 17.56 14.78
C SER A 214 -2.75 17.26 16.24
N LYS A 215 -3.21 16.03 16.51
CA LYS A 215 -3.43 15.54 17.88
C LYS A 215 -2.14 15.59 18.73
N SER A 216 -0.98 15.43 18.11
CA SER A 216 0.33 15.50 18.80
C SER A 216 0.67 16.89 19.32
N TYR A 217 0.06 17.95 18.77
CA TYR A 217 0.27 19.33 19.19
C TYR A 217 -0.86 19.87 20.07
N ASP A 218 -1.86 19.03 20.36
CA ASP A 218 -3.06 19.43 21.12
C ASP A 218 -3.73 20.71 20.59
N ASN A 219 -3.68 20.91 19.26
CA ASN A 219 -4.17 22.10 18.57
C ASN A 219 -5.34 21.81 17.63
N VAL A 220 -6.04 20.70 17.82
CA VAL A 220 -7.10 20.22 16.91
C VAL A 220 -8.46 20.82 17.21
N ILE A 221 -9.30 20.93 16.17
CA ILE A 221 -10.73 21.15 16.29
C ILE A 221 -11.41 19.81 15.93
N PRO A 222 -12.02 19.07 16.88
CA PRO A 222 -12.70 17.81 16.60
C PRO A 222 -13.85 18.01 15.61
N LEU A 223 -14.00 17.09 14.65
CA LEU A 223 -14.96 17.22 13.55
C LEU A 223 -16.41 17.31 14.04
N PHE A 224 -16.76 16.54 15.07
CA PHE A 224 -18.12 16.48 15.62
C PHE A 224 -18.24 17.15 17.01
N ALA A 225 -17.38 18.14 17.28
CA ALA A 225 -17.49 18.92 18.53
C ALA A 225 -18.90 19.51 18.68
N PRO A 226 -19.48 19.49 19.88
CA PRO A 226 -20.72 20.21 20.16
C PRO A 226 -20.62 21.68 19.73
N ARG A 227 -21.75 22.28 19.34
CA ARG A 227 -21.76 23.65 18.78
C ARG A 227 -21.05 24.67 19.70
N ASP A 228 -21.29 24.60 21.00
CA ASP A 228 -20.69 25.53 21.95
C ASP A 228 -19.18 25.29 22.12
N GLU A 229 -18.76 24.04 22.07
CA GLU A 229 -17.34 23.69 22.07
C GLU A 229 -16.64 24.14 20.77
N LEU A 230 -17.25 23.89 19.61
CA LEU A 230 -16.75 24.37 18.31
C LEU A 230 -16.56 25.90 18.37
N ARG A 231 -17.57 26.63 18.89
CA ARG A 231 -17.49 28.08 19.05
C ARG A 231 -16.33 28.47 19.95
N ARG A 232 -16.18 27.85 21.10
CA ARG A 232 -15.07 28.10 22.04
C ARG A 232 -13.71 27.88 21.39
N LEU A 233 -13.54 26.77 20.67
CA LEU A 233 -12.29 26.43 19.97
C LEU A 233 -11.98 27.43 18.86
N VAL A 234 -12.94 27.80 18.01
CA VAL A 234 -12.76 28.79 16.96
C VAL A 234 -12.36 30.16 17.54
N PHE A 235 -12.98 30.55 18.66
CA PHE A 235 -12.63 31.81 19.32
C PHE A 235 -11.26 31.79 20.01
N SER A 236 -10.70 30.62 20.30
CA SER A 236 -9.34 30.47 20.84
C SER A 236 -8.22 30.47 19.79
N ILE A 237 -8.56 30.46 18.50
CA ILE A 237 -7.55 30.55 17.42
C ILE A 237 -6.68 31.79 17.64
N VAL A 238 -5.36 31.60 17.60
CA VAL A 238 -4.39 32.68 17.77
C VAL A 238 -4.49 33.66 16.59
N THR A 239 -4.56 34.94 16.90
CA THR A 239 -4.57 36.08 15.96
C THR A 239 -3.55 37.10 16.42
N ASP A 240 -3.16 38.02 15.52
CA ASP A 240 -2.26 39.11 15.88
C ASP A 240 -2.99 40.19 16.71
N SER A 241 -2.25 41.23 17.09
CA SER A 241 -2.71 42.33 17.95
C SER A 241 -3.34 43.51 17.21
N ARG A 242 -3.56 43.43 15.88
CA ARG A 242 -4.15 44.50 15.08
C ARG A 242 -5.56 44.83 15.57
N ALA A 243 -5.79 46.14 15.77
CA ALA A 243 -7.06 46.67 16.24
C ALA A 243 -8.16 46.58 15.14
N PRO A 244 -9.45 46.69 15.51
CA PRO A 244 -10.52 46.96 14.56
C PRO A 244 -10.25 48.20 13.72
N GLY A 245 -10.48 48.13 12.40
CA GLY A 245 -10.18 49.19 11.45
C GLY A 245 -8.78 49.13 10.85
N GLU A 246 -7.85 48.39 11.43
CA GLU A 246 -6.53 48.14 10.84
C GLU A 246 -6.58 47.04 9.82
N PRO A 247 -6.10 47.25 8.56
CA PRO A 247 -6.03 46.20 7.55
C PRO A 247 -5.28 44.96 8.03
N LYS A 248 -5.81 43.79 7.72
CA LYS A 248 -5.25 42.48 8.09
C LYS A 248 -4.86 41.71 6.85
N GLU A 249 -3.73 41.02 6.95
CA GLU A 249 -3.26 40.16 5.86
C GLU A 249 -3.91 38.75 5.94
N THR A 250 -4.26 38.22 4.79
CA THR A 250 -4.75 36.84 4.68
C THR A 250 -3.61 35.85 4.58
N ALA A 251 -2.46 36.25 4.06
CA ALA A 251 -1.27 35.41 3.98
C ALA A 251 -0.79 35.02 5.38
N GLY A 252 -0.63 33.72 5.63
CA GLY A 252 -0.22 33.19 6.94
C GLY A 252 -1.28 33.25 8.04
N SER A 253 -2.47 33.80 7.78
CA SER A 253 -3.56 33.82 8.77
C SER A 253 -4.22 32.45 8.88
N ALA A 254 -4.09 31.80 10.04
CA ALA A 254 -4.76 30.52 10.33
C ALA A 254 -6.28 30.63 10.20
N LEU A 255 -6.84 31.75 10.68
CA LEU A 255 -8.27 32.00 10.60
C LEU A 255 -8.76 32.09 9.16
N PHE A 256 -8.02 32.82 8.28
CA PHE A 256 -8.39 32.94 6.89
C PHE A 256 -8.23 31.61 6.14
N GLN A 257 -7.17 30.85 6.39
CA GLN A 257 -6.96 29.54 5.77
C GLN A 257 -8.07 28.55 6.16
N LEU A 258 -8.50 28.54 7.43
CA LEU A 258 -9.65 27.75 7.89
C LEU A 258 -10.93 28.19 7.21
N TYR A 259 -11.19 29.50 7.11
CA TYR A 259 -12.37 30.01 6.44
C TYR A 259 -12.41 29.59 4.96
N GLN A 260 -11.31 29.77 4.25
CA GLN A 260 -11.17 29.44 2.82
C GLN A 260 -11.40 27.93 2.56
N ALA A 261 -11.08 27.06 3.51
CA ALA A 261 -11.26 25.63 3.37
C ALA A 261 -12.73 25.17 3.37
N PHE A 262 -13.62 26.00 3.94
CA PHE A 262 -15.06 25.75 4.05
C PHE A 262 -15.89 26.67 3.16
N ALA A 263 -15.40 27.82 2.79
CA ALA A 263 -16.08 28.85 2.00
C ALA A 263 -16.06 28.52 0.52
N ASP A 264 -17.08 28.96 -0.18
CA ASP A 264 -17.03 29.05 -1.64
C ASP A 264 -16.14 30.24 -2.09
N ARG A 265 -16.03 30.43 -3.41
CA ARG A 265 -15.16 31.47 -3.97
C ARG A 265 -15.60 32.88 -3.56
N ASP A 266 -16.89 33.15 -3.61
CA ASP A 266 -17.46 34.49 -3.36
C ASP A 266 -17.40 34.83 -1.88
N GLU A 267 -17.68 33.85 -1.01
CA GLU A 267 -17.48 33.93 0.44
C GLU A 267 -16.03 34.21 0.80
N ALA A 268 -15.09 33.51 0.17
CA ALA A 268 -13.65 33.69 0.42
C ALA A 268 -13.16 35.09 -0.01
N GLU A 269 -13.63 35.60 -1.16
CA GLU A 269 -13.31 36.97 -1.61
C GLU A 269 -13.94 38.03 -0.71
N ALA A 270 -15.19 37.83 -0.25
CA ALA A 270 -15.83 38.75 0.71
C ALA A 270 -15.06 38.79 2.04
N MET A 271 -14.56 37.64 2.52
CA MET A 271 -13.74 37.59 3.73
C MET A 271 -12.39 38.27 3.50
N ARG A 272 -11.77 38.11 2.32
CA ARG A 272 -10.53 38.80 1.95
C ARG A 272 -10.69 40.32 1.96
N ALA A 273 -11.77 40.84 1.38
CA ALA A 273 -12.13 42.25 1.40
C ALA A 273 -12.37 42.75 2.84
N ALA A 274 -13.02 41.97 3.69
CA ALA A 274 -13.24 42.30 5.08
C ALA A 274 -11.91 42.39 5.87
N PHE A 275 -10.96 41.49 5.62
CA PHE A 275 -9.60 41.57 6.19
C PHE A 275 -8.88 42.87 5.77
N ALA A 276 -8.91 43.20 4.48
CA ALA A 276 -8.33 44.45 3.96
C ALA A 276 -9.04 45.68 4.53
N GLY A 277 -10.35 45.60 4.78
CA GLY A 277 -11.14 46.66 5.44
C GLY A 277 -10.97 46.75 6.94
N GLY A 278 -10.15 45.91 7.57
CA GLY A 278 -9.85 45.99 9.00
C GLY A 278 -10.92 45.34 9.91
N ILE A 279 -11.57 44.27 9.46
CA ILE A 279 -12.55 43.50 10.26
C ILE A 279 -12.04 43.22 11.68
N ALA A 280 -12.89 43.35 12.70
CA ALA A 280 -12.53 42.96 14.07
C ALA A 280 -12.29 41.42 14.17
N TRP A 281 -11.27 40.98 14.91
CA TRP A 281 -10.97 39.56 15.07
C TRP A 281 -12.15 38.75 15.62
N GLY A 282 -12.91 39.35 16.56
CA GLY A 282 -14.12 38.71 17.08
C GLY A 282 -15.19 38.46 16.02
N GLU A 283 -15.39 39.41 15.10
CA GLU A 283 -16.31 39.29 13.96
C GLU A 283 -15.79 38.24 12.95
N ALA A 284 -14.49 38.29 12.62
CA ALA A 284 -13.90 37.30 11.72
C ALA A 284 -14.03 35.86 12.28
N LYS A 285 -13.80 35.66 13.57
CA LYS A 285 -14.01 34.37 14.26
C LYS A 285 -15.48 33.95 14.26
N ALA A 286 -16.41 34.89 14.44
CA ALA A 286 -17.83 34.60 14.38
C ALA A 286 -18.25 34.12 12.99
N ARG A 287 -17.80 34.79 11.91
CA ARG A 287 -18.06 34.37 10.52
C ARG A 287 -17.47 32.99 10.24
N LEU A 288 -16.23 32.71 10.71
CA LEU A 288 -15.60 31.40 10.59
C LEU A 288 -16.42 30.32 11.30
N PHE A 289 -16.85 30.59 12.54
CA PHE A 289 -17.66 29.66 13.31
C PHE A 289 -18.97 29.32 12.59
N GLU A 290 -19.73 30.34 12.17
CA GLU A 290 -21.02 30.10 11.49
C GLU A 290 -20.83 29.33 10.18
N ARG A 291 -19.76 29.62 9.40
CA ARG A 291 -19.51 28.90 8.15
C ARG A 291 -19.15 27.43 8.39
N ILE A 292 -18.29 27.16 9.37
CA ILE A 292 -17.96 25.76 9.75
C ILE A 292 -19.18 25.04 10.30
N ASP A 293 -19.92 25.67 11.22
CA ASP A 293 -21.08 25.04 11.85
C ASP A 293 -22.20 24.73 10.84
N ALA A 294 -22.42 25.61 9.89
CA ALA A 294 -23.41 25.38 8.82
C ALA A 294 -23.12 24.08 8.02
N GLU A 295 -21.85 23.79 7.76
CA GLU A 295 -21.47 22.55 7.08
C GLU A 295 -21.48 21.34 8.01
N LEU A 296 -21.02 21.52 9.26
CA LEU A 296 -20.85 20.41 10.19
C LEU A 296 -22.11 20.02 10.97
N ALA A 297 -23.08 20.90 11.14
CA ALA A 297 -24.29 20.62 11.92
C ALA A 297 -25.03 19.36 11.43
N PRO A 298 -25.35 19.20 10.12
CA PRO A 298 -26.01 18.00 9.63
C PRO A 298 -25.13 16.75 9.72
N LEU A 299 -23.80 16.88 9.61
CA LEU A 299 -22.87 15.77 9.76
C LEU A 299 -22.80 15.32 11.23
N ARG A 300 -22.81 16.25 12.16
CA ARG A 300 -22.82 16.01 13.60
C ARG A 300 -24.07 15.24 14.03
N GLU A 301 -25.24 15.63 13.55
CA GLU A 301 -26.50 14.93 13.83
C GLU A 301 -26.46 13.48 13.32
N ARG A 302 -26.00 13.26 12.08
CA ARG A 302 -25.84 11.91 11.53
C ARG A 302 -24.84 11.09 12.35
N TYR A 303 -23.70 11.67 12.71
CA TYR A 303 -22.70 11.01 13.53
C TYR A 303 -23.25 10.56 14.87
N GLN A 304 -23.98 11.43 15.56
CA GLN A 304 -24.61 11.12 16.85
C GLN A 304 -25.63 9.98 16.71
N ALA A 305 -26.44 9.98 15.66
CA ALA A 305 -27.41 8.90 15.40
C ALA A 305 -26.70 7.55 15.15
N LEU A 306 -25.60 7.54 14.39
CA LEU A 306 -24.84 6.32 14.11
C LEU A 306 -24.13 5.77 15.36
N VAL A 307 -23.54 6.62 16.18
CA VAL A 307 -22.89 6.20 17.43
C VAL A 307 -23.90 5.73 18.46
N ALA A 308 -25.12 6.24 18.43
CA ALA A 308 -26.23 5.79 19.30
C ALA A 308 -26.80 4.41 18.88
N ASP A 309 -26.56 3.93 17.64
CA ASP A 309 -26.91 2.58 17.18
C ASP A 309 -25.67 1.77 16.74
N PRO A 310 -24.82 1.34 17.68
CA PRO A 310 -23.65 0.52 17.36
C PRO A 310 -24.01 -0.81 16.69
N ALA A 311 -25.18 -1.38 17.02
CA ALA A 311 -25.66 -2.63 16.43
C ALA A 311 -26.03 -2.46 14.95
N GLY A 312 -26.63 -1.33 14.57
CA GLY A 312 -26.90 -1.00 13.16
C GLY A 312 -25.61 -0.86 12.36
N LEU A 313 -24.62 -0.15 12.92
CA LEU A 313 -23.32 0.03 12.30
C LEU A 313 -22.54 -1.30 12.16
N GLU A 314 -22.60 -2.16 13.20
CA GLU A 314 -22.03 -3.51 13.15
C GLU A 314 -22.63 -4.34 12.01
N ARG A 315 -23.96 -4.36 11.87
CA ARG A 315 -24.64 -5.07 10.78
C ARG A 315 -24.21 -4.56 9.39
N LEU A 316 -24.03 -3.25 9.27
CA LEU A 316 -23.60 -2.61 8.02
C LEU A 316 -22.19 -3.04 7.61
N LEU A 317 -21.22 -2.94 8.53
CA LEU A 317 -19.83 -3.34 8.27
C LEU A 317 -19.72 -4.82 7.94
N ARG A 318 -20.38 -5.68 8.72
CA ARG A 318 -20.40 -7.13 8.50
C ARG A 318 -20.99 -7.48 7.13
N ARG A 319 -22.12 -6.87 6.74
CA ARG A 319 -22.70 -7.06 5.39
C ARG A 319 -21.72 -6.69 4.28
N GLY A 320 -20.98 -5.58 4.44
CA GLY A 320 -19.94 -5.17 3.51
C GLY A 320 -18.83 -6.21 3.39
N GLY A 321 -18.32 -6.71 4.51
CA GLY A 321 -17.29 -7.76 4.56
C GLY A 321 -17.78 -9.08 3.97
N GLU A 322 -18.96 -9.57 4.33
CA GLU A 322 -19.55 -10.81 3.83
C GLU A 322 -19.73 -10.77 2.31
N ARG A 323 -20.28 -9.66 1.77
CA ARG A 323 -20.41 -9.48 0.33
C ARG A 323 -19.06 -9.60 -0.39
N LEU A 324 -18.04 -8.90 0.10
CA LEU A 324 -16.71 -8.94 -0.52
C LEU A 324 -16.05 -10.30 -0.43
N ARG A 325 -16.25 -11.03 0.68
CA ARG A 325 -15.75 -12.39 0.83
C ARG A 325 -16.34 -13.33 -0.19
N ASP A 326 -17.66 -13.29 -0.36
CA ASP A 326 -18.37 -14.22 -1.26
C ASP A 326 -18.12 -13.88 -2.73
N GLU A 327 -18.13 -12.60 -3.10
CA GLU A 327 -18.02 -12.18 -4.49
C GLU A 327 -16.56 -12.14 -4.99
N GLN A 328 -15.58 -11.86 -4.13
CA GLN A 328 -14.21 -11.57 -4.56
C GLN A 328 -13.14 -12.35 -3.79
N ALA A 329 -13.07 -12.19 -2.44
CA ALA A 329 -11.93 -12.67 -1.67
C ALA A 329 -11.79 -14.19 -1.68
N ARG A 330 -12.84 -14.93 -1.39
CA ARG A 330 -12.84 -16.41 -1.38
C ARG A 330 -12.56 -17.02 -2.76
N PRO A 331 -13.25 -16.59 -3.84
CA PRO A 331 -12.95 -17.11 -5.18
C PRO A 331 -11.52 -16.80 -5.64
N PHE A 332 -11.02 -15.60 -5.29
CA PHE A 332 -9.65 -15.23 -5.64
C PHE A 332 -8.62 -16.04 -4.86
N LEU A 333 -8.80 -16.16 -3.53
CA LEU A 333 -7.90 -16.96 -2.69
C LEU A 333 -7.89 -18.44 -3.07
N ALA A 334 -9.04 -19.01 -3.48
CA ALA A 334 -9.11 -20.38 -3.98
C ALA A 334 -8.18 -20.56 -5.20
N ARG A 335 -8.20 -19.62 -6.16
CA ARG A 335 -7.28 -19.66 -7.32
C ARG A 335 -5.81 -19.56 -6.89
N LEU A 336 -5.50 -18.73 -5.89
CA LEU A 336 -4.12 -18.62 -5.38
C LEU A 336 -3.67 -19.90 -4.68
N ARG A 337 -4.55 -20.55 -3.92
CA ARG A 337 -4.27 -21.87 -3.31
C ARG A 337 -3.94 -22.91 -4.39
N ASP A 338 -4.71 -22.96 -5.47
CA ASP A 338 -4.41 -23.83 -6.60
C ASP A 338 -3.06 -23.52 -7.22
N ALA A 339 -2.75 -22.23 -7.44
CA ALA A 339 -1.49 -21.80 -8.04
C ALA A 339 -0.27 -22.20 -7.20
N VAL A 340 -0.36 -22.10 -5.87
CA VAL A 340 0.74 -22.47 -4.96
C VAL A 340 0.76 -23.97 -4.59
N GLY A 341 -0.17 -24.78 -5.12
CA GLY A 341 -0.25 -26.21 -4.87
C GLY A 341 -0.99 -26.63 -3.59
N LEU A 342 -1.66 -25.70 -2.91
CA LEU A 342 -2.52 -25.98 -1.74
C LEU A 342 -3.95 -26.35 -2.19
N ARG A 343 -4.06 -27.40 -2.98
CA ARG A 343 -5.31 -27.86 -3.60
C ARG A 343 -5.68 -29.27 -3.19
N ASP A 344 -6.84 -29.73 -3.63
CA ASP A 344 -7.31 -31.09 -3.42
C ASP A 344 -6.28 -32.11 -3.93
N LEU A 345 -5.83 -32.99 -3.06
CA LEU A 345 -4.84 -34.02 -3.36
C LEU A 345 -5.34 -35.04 -4.40
N SER A 346 -6.66 -35.20 -4.59
CA SER A 346 -7.22 -36.03 -5.65
C SER A 346 -6.86 -35.55 -7.06
N LEU A 347 -6.42 -34.27 -7.20
CA LEU A 347 -5.91 -33.72 -8.45
C LEU A 347 -4.41 -33.98 -8.65
N ALA A 348 -3.68 -34.45 -7.64
CA ALA A 348 -2.24 -34.70 -7.71
C ALA A 348 -1.89 -35.79 -8.72
N THR A 349 -2.73 -36.85 -8.80
CA THR A 349 -2.56 -37.95 -9.77
C THR A 349 -2.72 -37.52 -11.23
N ARG A 350 -3.39 -36.37 -11.50
CA ARG A 350 -3.47 -35.80 -12.86
C ARG A 350 -2.20 -35.06 -13.28
N VAL A 351 -1.43 -34.58 -12.31
CA VAL A 351 -0.16 -33.88 -12.59
C VAL A 351 0.90 -34.90 -13.03
N GLU A 352 0.98 -36.07 -12.41
CA GLU A 352 1.89 -37.14 -12.85
C GLU A 352 1.51 -37.69 -14.22
N ALA A 353 0.21 -37.79 -14.55
CA ALA A 353 -0.24 -38.18 -15.89
C ALA A 353 -0.08 -37.08 -16.94
N GLY A 354 -0.05 -35.79 -16.53
CA GLY A 354 0.18 -34.60 -17.40
C GLY A 354 1.65 -34.28 -17.61
N VAL A 355 2.55 -34.68 -16.70
CA VAL A 355 4.01 -34.49 -16.82
C VAL A 355 4.61 -35.40 -17.90
N ALA A 356 3.86 -36.41 -18.38
CA ALA A 356 4.30 -37.19 -19.54
C ALA A 356 4.25 -36.44 -20.89
N ASP A 357 3.77 -35.18 -20.91
CA ASP A 357 3.82 -34.30 -22.11
C ASP A 357 4.56 -32.98 -21.87
N ALA A 358 5.53 -33.00 -20.96
CA ALA A 358 6.49 -31.90 -20.81
C ALA A 358 7.59 -32.04 -21.89
N SER A 359 7.25 -31.67 -23.11
CA SER A 359 8.20 -31.61 -24.24
C SER A 359 9.14 -30.39 -24.22
N LYS A 360 9.30 -29.71 -23.08
CA LYS A 360 10.42 -28.77 -22.88
C LYS A 360 11.23 -29.20 -21.66
N PRO A 361 12.48 -29.61 -21.82
CA PRO A 361 13.36 -29.84 -20.68
C PRO A 361 13.49 -28.55 -19.86
N ALA A 362 13.37 -28.68 -18.53
CA ALA A 362 13.57 -27.55 -17.64
C ALA A 362 14.92 -26.86 -17.95
N LEU A 363 14.93 -25.53 -17.96
CA LEU A 363 16.19 -24.82 -18.19
C LEU A 363 17.19 -25.10 -17.07
N PRO A 364 18.46 -25.29 -17.38
CA PRO A 364 19.52 -25.34 -16.40
C PRO A 364 19.55 -24.06 -15.53
N VAL A 365 20.04 -24.14 -14.31
CA VAL A 365 20.01 -23.03 -13.38
C VAL A 365 21.42 -22.55 -13.05
N PHE A 366 21.68 -21.26 -13.23
CA PHE A 366 22.87 -20.64 -12.67
C PHE A 366 22.67 -20.27 -11.19
N LYS A 367 23.55 -20.80 -10.32
CA LYS A 367 23.60 -20.45 -8.88
C LYS A 367 24.87 -19.68 -8.61
N GLN A 368 24.77 -18.48 -8.00
CA GLN A 368 25.92 -17.69 -7.55
C GLN A 368 26.08 -17.85 -6.05
N TYR A 369 27.33 -17.91 -5.59
CA TYR A 369 27.65 -18.07 -4.17
C TYR A 369 29.04 -17.48 -3.87
N ARG A 370 29.34 -17.32 -2.58
CA ARG A 370 30.63 -16.85 -2.08
C ARG A 370 31.32 -18.00 -1.37
N GLU A 371 32.58 -18.25 -1.70
CA GLU A 371 33.39 -19.26 -1.02
C GLU A 371 34.15 -18.70 0.20
N ALA A 372 34.76 -19.61 0.95
CA ALA A 372 35.50 -19.26 2.17
C ALA A 372 36.74 -18.37 1.89
N ASP A 373 37.27 -18.39 0.67
CA ASP A 373 38.34 -17.51 0.16
C ASP A 373 37.89 -16.06 -0.06
N GLY A 374 36.56 -15.79 0.13
CA GLY A 374 35.97 -14.48 -0.04
C GLY A 374 35.62 -14.13 -1.48
N ARG A 375 35.90 -14.98 -2.47
CA ARG A 375 35.60 -14.77 -3.88
C ARG A 375 34.17 -15.21 -4.23
N PHE A 376 33.62 -14.64 -5.31
CA PHE A 376 32.30 -14.93 -5.81
C PHE A 376 32.38 -15.91 -6.97
N HIS A 377 31.67 -17.02 -6.85
CA HIS A 377 31.61 -18.08 -7.85
C HIS A 377 30.21 -18.22 -8.43
N PHE A 378 30.11 -18.89 -9.57
CA PHE A 378 28.83 -19.39 -10.07
C PHE A 378 28.94 -20.86 -10.45
N LYS A 379 27.83 -21.54 -10.52
CA LYS A 379 27.73 -22.90 -11.09
C LYS A 379 26.50 -23.02 -11.96
N LEU A 380 26.60 -23.77 -13.04
CA LEU A 380 25.49 -24.20 -13.88
C LEU A 380 25.10 -25.61 -13.49
N VAL A 381 23.83 -25.82 -13.14
CA VAL A 381 23.28 -27.12 -12.78
C VAL A 381 22.05 -27.45 -13.64
N ASP A 382 21.90 -28.70 -14.05
CA ASP A 382 20.71 -29.22 -14.71
C ASP A 382 20.09 -30.29 -13.81
N GLY A 383 18.97 -29.98 -13.17
CA GLY A 383 18.48 -30.73 -12.02
C GLY A 383 19.52 -30.75 -10.88
N ASP A 384 19.97 -31.95 -10.49
CA ASP A 384 21.02 -32.15 -9.49
C ASP A 384 22.43 -32.30 -10.09
N ARG A 385 22.55 -32.33 -11.41
CA ARG A 385 23.83 -32.53 -12.12
C ARG A 385 24.58 -31.21 -12.29
N LEU A 386 25.78 -31.08 -11.71
CA LEU A 386 26.67 -29.95 -11.95
C LEU A 386 27.24 -30.06 -13.38
N LEU A 387 27.06 -29.03 -14.20
CA LEU A 387 27.56 -28.97 -15.56
C LEU A 387 28.84 -28.13 -15.69
N LEU A 388 28.84 -26.95 -15.04
CA LEU A 388 29.93 -25.97 -15.11
C LEU A 388 30.20 -25.37 -13.75
N GLN A 389 31.46 -25.27 -13.37
CA GLN A 389 31.93 -24.54 -12.18
C GLN A 389 32.63 -23.26 -12.63
N GLY A 390 32.10 -22.10 -12.28
CA GLY A 390 32.71 -20.80 -12.55
C GLY A 390 33.93 -20.52 -11.70
N ASP A 391 34.86 -19.74 -12.25
CA ASP A 391 36.02 -19.27 -11.50
C ASP A 391 35.63 -18.27 -10.39
N GLY A 392 36.59 -18.00 -9.46
CA GLY A 392 36.40 -17.00 -8.42
C GLY A 392 36.59 -15.58 -8.94
N PHE A 393 35.60 -14.72 -8.77
CA PHE A 393 35.58 -13.32 -9.17
C PHE A 393 35.71 -12.39 -7.95
N ALA A 394 36.23 -11.18 -8.16
CA ALA A 394 36.46 -10.21 -7.08
C ALA A 394 35.13 -9.62 -6.53
N SER A 395 34.09 -9.57 -7.35
CA SER A 395 32.79 -9.02 -6.94
C SER A 395 31.62 -9.86 -7.44
N PRO A 396 30.45 -9.77 -6.78
CA PRO A 396 29.23 -10.44 -7.25
C PRO A 396 28.75 -9.88 -8.60
N ARG A 397 29.10 -8.62 -8.90
CA ARG A 397 28.76 -7.97 -10.16
C ARG A 397 29.55 -8.58 -11.34
N ASP A 398 30.81 -8.91 -11.12
CA ASP A 398 31.65 -9.54 -12.15
C ASP A 398 31.16 -10.96 -12.44
N ALA A 399 30.89 -11.76 -11.42
CA ALA A 399 30.30 -13.08 -11.59
C ALA A 399 28.95 -13.01 -12.33
N GLY A 400 28.08 -12.05 -11.94
CA GLY A 400 26.78 -11.81 -12.59
C GLY A 400 26.90 -11.40 -14.05
N ARG A 401 27.88 -10.58 -14.39
CA ARG A 401 28.15 -10.18 -15.78
C ARG A 401 28.51 -11.38 -16.66
N ILE A 402 29.37 -12.28 -16.18
CA ILE A 402 29.75 -13.49 -16.92
C ILE A 402 28.53 -14.41 -17.10
N VAL A 403 27.74 -14.62 -16.06
CA VAL A 403 26.48 -15.38 -16.15
C VAL A 403 25.51 -14.76 -17.16
N GLY A 404 25.41 -13.42 -17.20
CA GLY A 404 24.62 -12.70 -18.20
C GLY A 404 25.06 -12.94 -19.61
N LEU A 405 26.38 -12.90 -19.90
CA LEU A 405 26.97 -13.19 -21.21
C LEU A 405 26.72 -14.65 -21.64
N LEU A 406 26.87 -15.61 -20.71
CA LEU A 406 26.59 -17.03 -20.97
C LEU A 406 25.12 -17.30 -21.29
N LYS A 407 24.19 -16.57 -20.63
CA LYS A 407 22.75 -16.72 -20.86
C LYS A 407 22.28 -16.08 -22.16
N SER A 408 22.82 -14.92 -22.49
CA SER A 408 22.38 -14.16 -23.67
C SER A 408 22.91 -14.69 -24.99
N GLY A 409 23.92 -15.59 -24.98
CA GLY A 409 24.61 -16.01 -26.18
C GLY A 409 25.39 -14.89 -26.89
N ALA A 410 25.57 -13.73 -26.25
CA ALA A 410 26.25 -12.57 -26.81
C ALA A 410 27.75 -12.81 -27.07
N ALA A 411 28.35 -13.80 -26.40
CA ALA A 411 29.69 -14.27 -26.65
C ALA A 411 29.68 -15.81 -26.81
N ALA A 412 30.28 -16.34 -27.85
CA ALA A 412 30.33 -17.77 -28.04
C ALA A 412 31.34 -18.43 -27.08
N PRO A 413 30.88 -19.27 -26.13
CA PRO A 413 31.79 -19.97 -25.24
C PRO A 413 32.59 -21.06 -26.01
N ARG A 414 33.86 -21.20 -25.68
CA ARG A 414 34.70 -22.32 -26.17
C ARG A 414 35.25 -23.08 -24.97
N VAL A 415 35.42 -24.39 -25.14
CA VAL A 415 36.04 -25.25 -24.13
C VAL A 415 37.33 -25.80 -24.72
N ASP A 416 38.43 -25.67 -23.97
CA ASP A 416 39.72 -26.16 -24.40
C ASP A 416 39.97 -27.66 -24.04
N ALA A 417 41.10 -28.21 -24.48
CA ALA A 417 41.46 -29.60 -24.20
C ALA A 417 41.61 -29.90 -22.68
N ASN A 418 41.81 -28.90 -21.84
CA ASN A 418 41.88 -29.01 -20.39
C ASN A 418 40.54 -28.81 -19.72
N ARG A 419 39.44 -28.81 -20.50
CA ARG A 419 38.04 -28.64 -20.00
C ARG A 419 37.76 -27.25 -19.38
N ARG A 420 38.61 -26.25 -19.73
CA ARG A 420 38.38 -24.86 -19.28
C ARG A 420 37.46 -24.15 -20.28
N MET A 421 36.45 -23.47 -19.72
CA MET A 421 35.54 -22.63 -20.48
C MET A 421 36.08 -21.20 -20.60
N TRP A 422 36.05 -20.69 -21.81
CA TRP A 422 36.54 -19.38 -22.21
C TRP A 422 35.40 -18.56 -22.83
N LEU A 423 35.32 -17.30 -22.48
CA LEU A 423 34.57 -16.27 -23.21
C LEU A 423 35.59 -15.27 -23.75
N ASP A 424 35.66 -15.15 -25.07
CA ASP A 424 36.75 -14.43 -25.76
C ASP A 424 38.12 -14.97 -25.27
N ASP A 425 38.97 -14.09 -24.72
CA ASP A 425 40.29 -14.46 -24.21
C ASP A 425 40.36 -14.69 -22.70
N ALA A 426 39.19 -14.65 -22.01
CA ALA A 426 39.10 -14.82 -20.54
C ALA A 426 38.60 -16.23 -20.19
N ALA A 427 39.35 -16.94 -19.35
CA ALA A 427 38.84 -18.15 -18.71
C ALA A 427 37.77 -17.79 -17.66
N VAL A 428 36.62 -18.46 -17.71
CA VAL A 428 35.47 -18.13 -16.86
C VAL A 428 35.00 -19.28 -15.98
N GLY A 429 35.51 -20.48 -16.22
CA GLY A 429 35.15 -21.65 -15.41
C GLY A 429 35.74 -22.94 -15.98
N ALA A 430 35.31 -24.07 -15.41
CA ALA A 430 35.68 -25.42 -15.85
C ALA A 430 34.45 -26.32 -15.94
N VAL A 431 34.39 -27.15 -16.97
CA VAL A 431 33.36 -28.20 -17.13
C VAL A 431 33.57 -29.24 -16.05
N ALA A 432 32.47 -29.61 -15.37
CA ALA A 432 32.52 -30.56 -14.25
C ALA A 432 33.03 -31.94 -14.69
N GLU A 433 33.68 -32.64 -13.77
CA GLU A 433 34.22 -33.96 -14.03
C GLU A 433 33.11 -34.95 -14.45
N GLY A 434 33.35 -35.74 -15.49
CA GLY A 434 32.40 -36.71 -16.02
C GLY A 434 31.22 -36.12 -16.83
N VAL A 435 31.24 -34.82 -17.13
CA VAL A 435 30.20 -34.16 -17.96
C VAL A 435 30.73 -34.02 -19.40
N ASP A 436 29.91 -34.31 -20.40
CA ASP A 436 30.24 -34.03 -21.78
C ASP A 436 30.26 -32.53 -22.08
N VAL A 437 31.21 -32.06 -22.88
CA VAL A 437 31.28 -30.66 -23.28
C VAL A 437 30.04 -30.25 -24.07
N ASP A 438 29.53 -31.14 -24.90
CA ASP A 438 28.33 -30.88 -25.70
C ASP A 438 27.07 -30.73 -24.82
N ASP A 439 27.00 -31.43 -23.69
CA ASP A 439 25.92 -31.24 -22.70
C ASP A 439 25.92 -29.79 -22.11
N VAL A 440 27.12 -29.25 -21.85
CA VAL A 440 27.27 -27.90 -21.32
C VAL A 440 26.90 -26.85 -22.37
N LEU A 441 27.40 -27.01 -23.58
CA LEU A 441 27.11 -26.07 -24.67
C LEU A 441 25.62 -26.11 -25.05
N GLY A 442 25.03 -27.29 -25.17
CA GLY A 442 23.58 -27.44 -25.40
C GLY A 442 22.73 -26.87 -24.26
N ALA A 443 23.21 -26.95 -23.01
CA ALA A 443 22.55 -26.31 -21.87
C ALA A 443 22.58 -24.77 -21.96
N LEU A 444 23.66 -24.20 -22.45
CA LEU A 444 23.82 -22.75 -22.70
C LEU A 444 22.97 -22.26 -23.87
N GLU A 445 22.89 -23.03 -24.95
CA GLU A 445 22.08 -22.72 -26.14
C GLU A 445 20.58 -22.63 -25.80
N ARG A 446 20.11 -23.44 -24.83
CA ARG A 446 18.70 -23.38 -24.35
C ARG A 446 18.32 -22.03 -23.79
N PHE A 447 19.26 -21.27 -23.17
CA PHE A 447 19.00 -19.90 -22.71
C PHE A 447 18.89 -18.90 -23.86
N ALA A 448 19.72 -19.04 -24.91
CA ALA A 448 19.72 -18.12 -26.03
C ALA A 448 18.46 -18.25 -26.91
N GLY A 449 17.79 -19.41 -26.88
CA GLY A 449 16.55 -19.66 -27.63
C GLY A 449 15.27 -19.07 -27.01
N GLU A 450 15.29 -18.62 -25.74
CA GLU A 450 14.14 -18.03 -25.06
C GLU A 450 14.17 -16.49 -25.02
N GLY A 451 15.22 -15.86 -25.52
CA GLY A 451 15.41 -14.39 -25.51
C GLY A 451 15.07 -13.69 -26.82
N GLY A 452 14.41 -14.37 -27.77
CA GLY A 452 14.01 -13.82 -29.05
C GLY A 452 12.54 -13.46 -29.13
#